data_6d09dea7288b1151751796d40d160638
#
_entry.id   6d09dea7288b1151751796d40d160638
#
_cell.length_a   1.000
_cell.length_b   1.000
_cell.length_c   1.000
_cell.angle_alpha   90.00
_cell.angle_beta   90.00
_cell.angle_gamma   90.00
#
_symmetry.space_group_name_H-M   'P 1'
#
loop_
_entity.id
_entity.type
_entity.pdbx_description
1 polymer ?
#
loop_
_entity_poly.entity_id
_entity_poly.type
_entity_poly.pdbx_seq_one_letter_code
_entity_poly.pdbx_strand_id
1 'polypeptide(L)'
;MPLDMTPFTAEELLPENINFPVEFEPTKVSDKKYVINGDTGDYLGVVGNSFKCANHGDFFAGVHNTITENLGEAECESMNIRWKVARNNAWAMADMSLPEVTARIETDKHSTTIAQRIIALHGVDGSCSNQVYFGAIDFFCTNGQISGEYDDIRRKNTSGFDMEKFIKELTGSTQSFYAQSERLQRFANKTLYVGDVKAMLESLLKSDRVAEKMLNLYQQEASVRGQNAWALHSAFTNYATYADERNGFGLRNTGKDTQAITMFRRENQAAQWMNSREFKELVAA
;
A
#
# COMPACT_ATOMS: atom_id res chain seq x y z
N MET A 1 12.39 -7.85 -12.20
CA MET A 1 12.79 -6.59 -12.85
C MET A 1 13.26 -5.69 -11.73
N PRO A 2 14.46 -5.09 -11.77
CA PRO A 2 14.84 -4.12 -10.76
C PRO A 2 13.77 -3.02 -10.75
N LEU A 3 13.44 -2.49 -9.58
CA LEU A 3 12.67 -1.26 -9.47
C LEU A 3 13.40 -0.20 -10.29
N ASP A 4 12.66 0.53 -11.13
CA ASP A 4 13.18 1.75 -11.71
C ASP A 4 13.33 2.74 -10.55
N MET A 5 14.57 2.91 -10.11
CA MET A 5 14.97 3.69 -8.95
C MET A 5 15.36 5.11 -9.38
N THR A 6 14.70 5.67 -10.39
CA THR A 6 14.97 7.03 -10.82
C THR A 6 14.58 8.02 -9.72
N PRO A 7 15.51 8.84 -9.20
CA PRO A 7 15.19 9.86 -8.22
C PRO A 7 14.15 10.83 -8.77
N PHE A 8 13.30 11.29 -7.89
CA PHE A 8 12.16 12.11 -8.22
C PHE A 8 12.42 13.58 -7.88
N THR A 9 12.07 14.49 -8.75
CA THR A 9 12.12 15.93 -8.48
C THR A 9 10.72 16.46 -8.13
N ALA A 10 10.63 17.49 -7.29
CA ALA A 10 9.36 18.07 -6.86
C ALA A 10 8.46 18.56 -8.02
N GLU A 11 9.03 18.89 -9.17
CA GLU A 11 8.31 19.32 -10.37
C GLU A 11 7.65 18.16 -11.12
N GLU A 12 8.13 16.93 -10.92
CA GLU A 12 7.58 15.69 -11.51
C GLU A 12 6.61 14.98 -10.57
N LEU A 13 6.19 15.64 -9.50
CA LEU A 13 5.46 15.03 -8.38
C LEU A 13 4.17 14.34 -8.81
N LEU A 14 3.54 14.82 -9.85
CA LEU A 14 2.23 14.32 -10.25
C LEU A 14 2.20 14.10 -11.77
N PRO A 15 1.91 12.88 -12.23
CA PRO A 15 1.69 12.66 -13.65
C PRO A 15 0.58 13.54 -14.20
N GLU A 16 0.80 14.05 -15.41
CA GLU A 16 -0.11 14.99 -16.08
C GLU A 16 -1.56 14.45 -16.16
N ASN A 17 -1.73 13.14 -16.34
CA ASN A 17 -3.03 12.48 -16.45
C ASN A 17 -3.84 12.44 -15.15
N ILE A 18 -3.25 12.75 -13.98
CA ILE A 18 -3.94 12.84 -12.69
C ILE A 18 -3.87 14.25 -12.09
N ASN A 19 -3.17 15.18 -12.74
CA ASN A 19 -3.07 16.57 -12.31
C ASN A 19 -4.13 17.42 -13.03
N PHE A 20 -5.40 17.23 -12.69
CA PHE A 20 -6.51 17.94 -13.26
C PHE A 20 -7.40 18.58 -12.16
N PRO A 21 -8.06 19.70 -12.46
CA PRO A 21 -9.06 20.29 -11.56
C PRO A 21 -10.30 19.39 -11.49
N VAL A 22 -10.84 19.22 -10.29
CA VAL A 22 -12.09 18.51 -10.08
C VAL A 22 -13.23 19.51 -10.04
N GLU A 23 -14.15 19.36 -10.96
CA GLU A 23 -15.33 20.22 -11.08
C GLU A 23 -16.62 19.47 -10.74
N PHE A 24 -17.67 20.24 -10.41
CA PHE A 24 -18.96 19.68 -10.05
C PHE A 24 -20.06 20.31 -10.88
N GLU A 25 -20.89 19.47 -11.49
CA GLU A 25 -22.09 19.91 -12.21
C GLU A 25 -23.36 19.34 -11.59
N PRO A 26 -24.48 20.10 -11.59
CA PRO A 26 -25.74 19.61 -11.08
C PRO A 26 -26.26 18.45 -11.94
N THR A 27 -26.87 17.45 -11.29
CA THR A 27 -27.61 16.39 -11.97
C THR A 27 -29.10 16.79 -12.09
N LYS A 28 -29.87 15.96 -12.81
CA LYS A 28 -31.34 16.06 -12.82
C LYS A 28 -31.96 15.64 -11.47
N VAL A 29 -31.20 15.01 -10.59
CA VAL A 29 -31.61 14.59 -9.25
C VAL A 29 -31.14 15.66 -8.27
N SER A 30 -32.05 16.25 -7.52
CA SER A 30 -31.80 17.46 -6.72
C SER A 30 -30.80 17.31 -5.59
N ASP A 31 -30.54 16.08 -5.13
CA ASP A 31 -29.62 15.78 -4.03
C ASP A 31 -28.24 15.25 -4.49
N LYS A 32 -28.00 15.27 -5.81
CA LYS A 32 -26.77 14.74 -6.43
C LYS A 32 -26.12 15.72 -7.40
N LYS A 33 -24.82 15.52 -7.60
CA LYS A 33 -24.00 16.24 -8.57
C LYS A 33 -23.04 15.30 -9.28
N TYR A 34 -22.67 15.62 -10.51
CA TYR A 34 -21.59 14.99 -11.24
C TYR A 34 -20.25 15.48 -10.72
N VAL A 35 -19.28 14.57 -10.74
CA VAL A 35 -17.85 14.89 -10.61
C VAL A 35 -17.24 14.82 -11.99
N ILE A 36 -16.53 15.85 -12.40
CA ILE A 36 -16.01 16.04 -13.75
C ILE A 36 -14.52 16.34 -13.70
N ASN A 37 -13.79 15.80 -14.65
CA ASN A 37 -12.43 16.24 -14.94
C ASN A 37 -12.52 17.60 -15.66
N GLY A 38 -12.05 18.67 -15.04
CA GLY A 38 -12.17 20.03 -15.55
C GLY A 38 -11.37 20.28 -16.84
N ASP A 39 -10.34 19.48 -17.13
CA ASP A 39 -9.55 19.62 -18.35
C ASP A 39 -10.19 18.93 -19.56
N THR A 40 -10.80 17.75 -19.34
CA THR A 40 -11.34 16.93 -20.44
C THR A 40 -12.86 16.98 -20.54
N GLY A 41 -13.55 17.39 -19.48
CA GLY A 41 -15.01 17.33 -19.37
C GLY A 41 -15.55 15.90 -19.10
N ASP A 42 -14.68 14.94 -18.85
CA ASP A 42 -15.09 13.54 -18.61
C ASP A 42 -15.80 13.39 -17.27
N TYR A 43 -16.90 12.63 -17.29
CA TYR A 43 -17.62 12.29 -16.06
C TYR A 43 -16.87 11.22 -15.28
N LEU A 44 -16.49 11.54 -14.03
CA LEU A 44 -15.76 10.65 -13.12
C LEU A 44 -16.69 9.90 -12.17
N GLY A 45 -17.81 10.51 -11.78
CA GLY A 45 -18.75 9.89 -10.85
C GLY A 45 -19.99 10.73 -10.56
N VAL A 46 -20.87 10.19 -9.72
CA VAL A 46 -22.06 10.87 -9.20
C VAL A 46 -22.06 10.79 -7.68
N VAL A 47 -22.11 11.94 -7.03
CA VAL A 47 -21.99 12.05 -5.56
C VAL A 47 -23.14 12.84 -4.98
N GLY A 48 -23.31 12.76 -3.66
CA GLY A 48 -24.28 13.62 -2.94
C GLY A 48 -23.79 15.07 -2.89
N ASN A 49 -24.71 16.01 -2.71
CA ASN A 49 -24.38 17.46 -2.68
C ASN A 49 -23.40 17.84 -1.56
N SER A 50 -23.37 17.09 -0.47
CA SER A 50 -22.43 17.31 0.65
C SER A 50 -20.99 16.83 0.37
N PHE A 51 -20.79 16.09 -0.73
CA PHE A 51 -19.45 15.60 -1.07
C PHE A 51 -18.53 16.76 -1.45
N LYS A 52 -17.31 16.73 -0.91
CA LYS A 52 -16.21 17.62 -1.25
C LYS A 52 -14.94 16.79 -1.34
N CYS A 53 -14.09 17.08 -2.29
CA CYS A 53 -12.75 16.50 -2.36
C CYS A 53 -11.75 17.59 -2.72
N ALA A 54 -10.50 17.36 -2.35
CA ALA A 54 -9.36 18.04 -2.94
C ALA A 54 -9.12 17.52 -4.36
N ASN A 55 -8.38 18.22 -5.17
CA ASN A 55 -7.77 17.66 -6.37
C ASN A 55 -6.70 16.62 -5.98
N HIS A 56 -6.33 15.75 -6.90
CA HIS A 56 -5.23 14.82 -6.64
C HIS A 56 -3.93 15.55 -6.29
N GLY A 57 -3.62 16.65 -7.01
CA GLY A 57 -2.44 17.47 -6.77
C GLY A 57 -2.36 17.98 -5.33
N ASP A 58 -3.43 18.59 -4.84
CA ASP A 58 -3.49 19.13 -3.46
C ASP A 58 -3.32 18.04 -2.40
N PHE A 59 -3.96 16.88 -2.63
CA PHE A 59 -3.85 15.76 -1.70
C PHE A 59 -2.43 15.19 -1.63
N PHE A 60 -1.83 14.86 -2.78
CA PHE A 60 -0.50 14.26 -2.81
C PHE A 60 0.61 15.25 -2.43
N ALA A 61 0.49 16.53 -2.79
CA ALA A 61 1.38 17.58 -2.31
C ALA A 61 1.32 17.70 -0.77
N GLY A 62 0.13 17.67 -0.19
CA GLY A 62 -0.04 17.68 1.26
C GLY A 62 0.59 16.47 1.95
N VAL A 63 0.44 15.28 1.38
CA VAL A 63 1.09 14.06 1.89
C VAL A 63 2.61 14.16 1.78
N HIS A 64 3.13 14.57 0.62
CA HIS A 64 4.57 14.71 0.39
C HIS A 64 5.20 15.73 1.35
N ASN A 65 4.60 16.92 1.47
CA ASN A 65 5.10 17.98 2.36
C ASN A 65 5.14 17.49 3.81
N THR A 66 4.10 16.77 4.26
CA THR A 66 4.07 16.21 5.61
C THR A 66 5.17 15.19 5.83
N ILE A 67 5.45 14.32 4.85
CA ILE A 67 6.54 13.35 4.94
C ILE A 67 7.88 14.10 5.04
N THR A 68 8.09 15.10 4.20
CA THR A 68 9.32 15.91 4.19
C THR A 68 9.52 16.70 5.48
N GLU A 69 8.46 17.29 6.02
CA GLU A 69 8.50 18.00 7.30
C GLU A 69 8.85 17.09 8.49
N ASN A 70 8.45 15.82 8.44
CA ASN A 70 8.68 14.87 9.53
C ASN A 70 10.01 14.12 9.44
N LEU A 71 10.47 13.80 8.26
CA LEU A 71 11.70 13.06 8.03
C LEU A 71 12.90 13.97 7.76
N GLY A 72 12.65 15.11 7.11
CA GLY A 72 13.67 16.00 6.59
C GLY A 72 13.82 15.90 5.07
N GLU A 73 14.35 16.96 4.48
CA GLU A 73 14.55 17.03 3.01
C GLU A 73 15.55 15.98 2.54
N ALA A 74 16.64 15.76 3.29
CA ALA A 74 17.69 14.82 2.91
C ALA A 74 17.17 13.37 2.80
N GLU A 75 16.31 12.93 3.72
CA GLU A 75 15.72 11.61 3.71
C GLU A 75 14.70 11.43 2.57
N CYS A 76 14.15 12.54 2.09
CA CYS A 76 13.16 12.54 1.01
C CYS A 76 13.77 12.82 -0.38
N GLU A 77 15.03 13.30 -0.46
CA GLU A 77 15.68 13.66 -1.73
C GLU A 77 15.75 12.49 -2.73
N SER A 78 15.88 11.27 -2.24
CA SER A 78 15.91 10.03 -3.03
C SER A 78 14.59 9.28 -3.07
N MET A 79 13.47 9.90 -2.65
CA MET A 79 12.16 9.26 -2.64
C MET A 79 11.75 8.82 -4.04
N ASN A 80 11.35 7.55 -4.16
CA ASN A 80 10.81 7.01 -5.40
C ASN A 80 9.30 6.87 -5.30
N ILE A 81 8.58 7.31 -6.34
CA ILE A 81 7.12 7.20 -6.39
C ILE A 81 6.71 6.39 -7.62
N ARG A 82 5.90 5.35 -7.40
CA ARG A 82 5.21 4.61 -8.45
C ARG A 82 3.74 4.95 -8.42
N TRP A 83 3.25 5.46 -9.54
CA TRP A 83 1.86 5.83 -9.68
C TRP A 83 1.02 4.69 -10.24
N LYS A 84 -0.17 4.49 -9.68
CA LYS A 84 -1.21 3.59 -10.17
C LYS A 84 -2.52 4.36 -10.23
N VAL A 85 -3.30 4.10 -11.26
CA VAL A 85 -4.60 4.76 -11.47
C VAL A 85 -5.72 3.74 -11.63
N ALA A 86 -6.95 4.22 -11.49
CA ALA A 86 -8.15 3.44 -11.77
C ALA A 86 -9.33 4.37 -12.08
N ARG A 87 -10.38 3.80 -12.71
CA ARG A 87 -11.65 4.47 -12.95
C ARG A 87 -11.50 5.79 -13.71
N ASN A 88 -10.84 5.74 -14.86
CA ASN A 88 -10.55 6.91 -15.69
C ASN A 88 -9.84 8.03 -14.90
N ASN A 89 -8.80 7.66 -14.15
CA ASN A 89 -8.03 8.54 -13.27
C ASN A 89 -8.81 9.15 -12.09
N ALA A 90 -10.06 8.73 -11.83
CA ALA A 90 -10.79 9.15 -10.64
C ALA A 90 -10.18 8.61 -9.34
N TRP A 91 -9.37 7.56 -9.43
CA TRP A 91 -8.53 7.03 -8.35
C TRP A 91 -7.07 7.16 -8.73
N ALA A 92 -6.28 7.66 -7.80
CA ALA A 92 -4.83 7.69 -7.91
C ALA A 92 -4.21 7.11 -6.64
N MET A 93 -3.13 6.36 -6.80
CA MET A 93 -2.36 5.76 -5.72
C MET A 93 -0.88 6.07 -5.95
N ALA A 94 -0.26 6.69 -4.97
CA ALA A 94 1.18 6.86 -4.87
C ALA A 94 1.76 5.76 -3.99
N ASP A 95 2.68 4.97 -4.52
CA ASP A 95 3.46 3.96 -3.80
C ASP A 95 4.89 4.49 -3.67
N MET A 96 5.15 5.10 -2.52
CA MET A 96 6.38 5.84 -2.22
C MET A 96 7.35 4.96 -1.44
N SER A 97 8.62 4.94 -1.81
CA SER A 97 9.71 4.34 -1.04
C SER A 97 10.79 5.35 -0.71
N LEU A 98 11.31 5.29 0.51
CA LEU A 98 12.34 6.18 1.03
C LEU A 98 13.63 5.37 1.26
N PRO A 99 14.55 5.34 0.28
CA PRO A 99 15.77 4.52 0.34
C PRO A 99 16.73 4.93 1.47
N GLU A 100 16.66 6.16 1.95
CA GLU A 100 17.50 6.66 3.05
C GLU A 100 16.97 6.26 4.44
N VAL A 101 15.67 5.96 4.55
CA VAL A 101 15.04 5.53 5.82
C VAL A 101 15.02 4.00 5.86
N THR A 102 16.10 3.42 6.38
CA THR A 102 16.33 1.97 6.30
C THR A 102 16.51 1.31 7.66
N ALA A 103 16.26 0.01 7.67
CA ALA A 103 16.61 -0.88 8.76
C ALA A 103 17.15 -2.21 8.21
N ARG A 104 17.98 -2.89 8.97
CA ARG A 104 18.55 -4.18 8.62
C ARG A 104 17.79 -5.31 9.31
N ILE A 105 17.45 -6.35 8.57
CA ILE A 105 16.85 -7.57 9.10
C ILE A 105 17.82 -8.73 8.85
N GLU A 106 18.11 -9.47 9.89
CA GLU A 106 19.11 -10.54 9.85
C GLU A 106 18.51 -11.88 10.29
N THR A 107 18.89 -12.92 9.58
CA THR A 107 18.67 -14.33 9.95
C THR A 107 19.99 -15.08 9.86
N ASP A 108 20.03 -16.31 10.34
CA ASP A 108 21.22 -17.17 10.20
C ASP A 108 21.60 -17.43 8.73
N LYS A 109 20.67 -17.26 7.80
CA LYS A 109 20.87 -17.55 6.37
C LYS A 109 20.94 -16.33 5.48
N HIS A 110 20.35 -15.23 5.91
CA HIS A 110 20.14 -14.06 5.04
C HIS A 110 20.16 -12.77 5.84
N SER A 111 20.70 -11.73 5.22
CA SER A 111 20.62 -10.39 5.71
C SER A 111 20.14 -9.48 4.58
N THR A 112 19.18 -8.62 4.86
CA THR A 112 18.68 -7.65 3.91
C THR A 112 18.46 -6.29 4.55
N THR A 113 18.38 -5.27 3.71
CA THR A 113 17.96 -3.94 4.08
C THR A 113 16.52 -3.73 3.64
N ILE A 114 15.68 -3.27 4.55
CA ILE A 114 14.34 -2.79 4.25
C ILE A 114 14.33 -1.26 4.29
N ALA A 115 13.54 -0.63 3.44
CA ALA A 115 13.31 0.82 3.47
C ALA A 115 11.87 1.14 3.81
N GLN A 116 11.62 2.33 4.32
CA GLN A 116 10.27 2.80 4.58
C GLN A 116 9.48 2.88 3.27
N ARG A 117 8.23 2.42 3.31
CA ARG A 117 7.25 2.49 2.22
C ARG A 117 5.99 3.18 2.71
N ILE A 118 5.47 4.08 1.91
CA ILE A 118 4.22 4.78 2.18
C ILE A 118 3.32 4.62 0.96
N ILE A 119 2.09 4.19 1.18
CA ILE A 119 1.07 4.13 0.13
C ILE A 119 0.01 5.17 0.44
N ALA A 120 -0.19 6.12 -0.47
CA ALA A 120 -1.27 7.09 -0.40
C ALA A 120 -2.30 6.80 -1.50
N LEU A 121 -3.58 6.70 -1.13
CA LEU A 121 -4.69 6.49 -2.04
C LEU A 121 -5.67 7.65 -1.93
N HIS A 122 -6.01 8.22 -3.06
CA HIS A 122 -6.98 9.30 -3.19
C HIS A 122 -8.01 9.01 -4.27
N GLY A 123 -9.28 9.32 -4.01
CA GLY A 123 -10.35 9.18 -4.97
C GLY A 123 -11.25 10.40 -5.01
N VAL A 124 -11.55 10.87 -6.21
CA VAL A 124 -12.38 12.06 -6.44
C VAL A 124 -13.83 11.74 -6.79
N ASP A 125 -14.16 10.50 -7.09
CA ASP A 125 -15.48 10.02 -7.52
C ASP A 125 -16.43 9.61 -6.38
N GLY A 126 -15.98 9.74 -5.13
CA GLY A 126 -16.74 9.36 -3.94
C GLY A 126 -16.78 7.84 -3.66
N SER A 127 -16.14 7.01 -4.47
CA SER A 127 -16.16 5.56 -4.31
C SER A 127 -15.07 5.01 -3.38
N CYS A 128 -14.09 5.82 -2.99
CA CYS A 128 -13.12 5.47 -1.95
C CYS A 128 -12.92 6.60 -0.94
N SER A 129 -12.37 6.23 0.21
CA SER A 129 -11.86 7.19 1.19
C SER A 129 -10.42 7.54 0.88
N ASN A 130 -9.97 8.73 1.27
CA ASN A 130 -8.55 9.06 1.29
C ASN A 130 -7.85 8.21 2.34
N GLN A 131 -6.74 7.61 2.00
CA GLN A 131 -6.06 6.64 2.86
C GLN A 131 -4.55 6.75 2.69
N VAL A 132 -3.82 6.66 3.79
CA VAL A 132 -2.36 6.54 3.78
C VAL A 132 -1.97 5.36 4.67
N TYR A 133 -1.08 4.53 4.18
CA TYR A 133 -0.55 3.35 4.85
C TYR A 133 0.96 3.45 4.94
N PHE A 134 1.48 2.97 6.04
CA PHE A 134 2.92 2.91 6.30
C PHE A 134 3.37 1.46 6.30
N GLY A 135 4.53 1.21 5.75
CA GLY A 135 5.10 -0.12 5.65
C GLY A 135 6.58 -0.09 5.34
N ALA A 136 7.07 -1.18 4.82
CA ALA A 136 8.45 -1.34 4.38
C ALA A 136 8.54 -1.96 2.99
N ILE A 137 9.66 -1.78 2.31
CA ILE A 137 10.03 -2.50 1.09
C ILE A 137 11.36 -3.21 1.32
N ASP A 138 11.42 -4.47 0.98
CA ASP A 138 12.64 -5.26 1.04
C ASP A 138 13.44 -5.09 -0.25
N PHE A 139 14.66 -4.57 -0.17
CA PHE A 139 15.49 -4.31 -1.35
C PHE A 139 15.95 -5.58 -2.06
N PHE A 140 16.00 -6.71 -1.37
CA PHE A 140 16.42 -7.97 -1.99
C PHE A 140 15.37 -8.53 -2.97
N CYS A 141 14.10 -8.54 -2.58
CA CYS A 141 13.03 -9.13 -3.41
C CYS A 141 12.01 -8.12 -3.91
N THR A 142 12.17 -6.85 -3.55
CA THR A 142 11.25 -5.76 -3.90
C THR A 142 9.79 -6.00 -3.50
N ASN A 143 9.56 -6.94 -2.58
CA ASN A 143 8.26 -7.15 -1.97
C ASN A 143 7.90 -5.93 -1.13
N GLY A 144 6.84 -5.27 -1.49
CA GLY A 144 6.29 -4.22 -0.65
C GLY A 144 5.68 -4.86 0.58
N GLN A 145 6.13 -4.44 1.75
CA GLN A 145 5.62 -4.93 3.02
C GLN A 145 4.76 -3.84 3.65
N ILE A 146 3.47 -4.12 3.84
CA ILE A 146 2.63 -3.34 4.72
C ILE A 146 2.60 -4.06 6.06
N SER A 147 2.85 -3.35 7.13
CA SER A 147 2.81 -3.92 8.46
C SER A 147 1.38 -4.17 8.92
N GLY A 148 1.19 -5.24 9.68
CA GLY A 148 -0.13 -5.72 10.06
C GLY A 148 -0.82 -4.99 11.22
N GLU A 149 -0.22 -4.00 11.85
CA GLU A 149 -0.88 -3.05 12.74
C GLU A 149 -0.89 -1.71 12.02
N TYR A 150 -2.08 -1.37 11.49
CA TYR A 150 -2.24 -0.18 10.68
C TYR A 150 -2.41 1.03 11.56
N ASP A 151 -1.47 1.93 11.43
CA ASP A 151 -1.81 3.33 11.46
C ASP A 151 -2.33 3.71 10.06
N ASP A 152 -3.49 3.13 9.66
CA ASP A 152 -4.16 3.59 8.47
C ASP A 152 -4.90 4.88 8.79
N ILE A 153 -4.53 5.94 8.13
CA ILE A 153 -5.29 7.17 8.20
C ILE A 153 -6.32 7.13 7.08
N ARG A 154 -7.59 7.05 7.48
CA ARG A 154 -8.71 6.93 6.55
C ARG A 154 -9.72 8.06 6.75
N ARG A 155 -10.01 8.81 5.70
CA ARG A 155 -11.01 9.89 5.72
C ARG A 155 -11.89 9.86 4.50
N LYS A 156 -13.20 10.01 4.74
CA LYS A 156 -14.20 10.15 3.65
C LYS A 156 -14.20 11.58 3.12
N ASN A 157 -14.36 11.71 1.80
CA ASN A 157 -14.54 12.99 1.12
C ASN A 157 -15.97 13.50 1.32
N THR A 158 -16.20 14.17 2.44
CA THR A 158 -17.49 14.81 2.79
C THR A 158 -17.26 16.24 3.22
N SER A 159 -18.34 16.98 3.50
CA SER A 159 -18.26 18.35 3.99
C SER A 159 -17.44 18.51 5.29
N GLY A 160 -17.21 17.44 6.02
CA GLY A 160 -16.35 17.43 7.22
C GLY A 160 -14.91 16.99 6.95
N PHE A 161 -14.52 16.79 5.70
CA PHE A 161 -13.12 16.45 5.38
C PHE A 161 -12.23 17.67 5.56
N ASP A 162 -11.23 17.52 6.42
CA ASP A 162 -10.26 18.54 6.76
C ASP A 162 -8.86 18.01 6.41
N MET A 163 -8.24 18.59 5.40
CA MET A 163 -6.92 18.22 4.91
C MET A 163 -5.85 18.47 5.98
N GLU A 164 -5.89 19.58 6.68
CA GLU A 164 -4.88 19.90 7.70
C GLU A 164 -4.93 18.90 8.86
N LYS A 165 -6.15 18.51 9.27
CA LYS A 165 -6.32 17.47 10.30
C LYS A 165 -5.82 16.12 9.83
N PHE A 166 -6.11 15.76 8.57
CA PHE A 166 -5.62 14.54 7.96
C PHE A 166 -4.09 14.50 7.91
N ILE A 167 -3.47 15.60 7.51
CA ILE A 167 -2.01 15.76 7.46
C ILE A 167 -1.38 15.67 8.86
N LYS A 168 -1.98 16.30 9.87
CA LYS A 168 -1.50 16.22 11.26
C LYS A 168 -1.48 14.80 11.83
N GLU A 169 -2.43 13.97 11.40
CA GLU A 169 -2.45 12.55 11.79
C GLU A 169 -1.32 11.73 11.14
N LEU A 170 -0.79 12.18 9.99
CA LEU A 170 0.38 11.57 9.34
C LEU A 170 1.68 11.75 10.18
N THR A 171 1.76 12.82 10.95
CA THR A 171 2.97 13.22 11.68
C THR A 171 3.47 12.17 12.69
N GLY A 172 2.56 11.37 13.28
CA GLY A 172 2.92 10.31 14.25
C GLY A 172 3.43 9.00 13.64
N SER A 173 3.34 8.85 12.33
CA SER A 173 3.46 7.55 11.66
C SER A 173 4.90 7.15 11.29
N THR A 174 5.82 8.10 11.19
CA THR A 174 7.22 7.83 10.84
C THR A 174 7.96 7.08 11.97
N GLN A 175 7.54 7.25 13.21
CA GLN A 175 8.04 6.45 14.33
C GLN A 175 7.64 4.96 14.21
N SER A 176 6.60 4.68 13.44
CA SER A 176 6.10 3.32 13.24
C SER A 176 7.06 2.43 12.45
N PHE A 177 7.89 3.00 11.55
CA PHE A 177 8.82 2.21 10.73
C PHE A 177 9.85 1.44 11.57
N TYR A 178 10.45 2.09 12.56
CA TYR A 178 11.42 1.41 13.43
C TYR A 178 10.78 0.35 14.32
N ALA A 179 9.60 0.62 14.86
CA ALA A 179 8.83 -0.38 15.59
C ALA A 179 8.44 -1.58 14.70
N GLN A 180 8.15 -1.33 13.43
CA GLN A 180 7.91 -2.37 12.44
C GLN A 180 9.17 -3.18 12.12
N SER A 181 10.32 -2.54 11.96
CA SER A 181 11.58 -3.22 11.70
C SER A 181 11.96 -4.15 12.86
N GLU A 182 11.76 -3.71 14.10
CA GLU A 182 11.94 -4.56 15.29
C GLU A 182 10.98 -5.77 15.29
N ARG A 183 9.74 -5.57 14.86
CA ARG A 183 8.78 -6.66 14.71
C ARG A 183 9.21 -7.65 13.63
N LEU A 184 9.66 -7.17 12.48
CA LEU A 184 10.20 -8.03 11.41
C LEU A 184 11.45 -8.79 11.88
N GLN A 185 12.32 -8.16 12.68
CA GLN A 185 13.45 -8.86 13.28
C GLN A 185 12.99 -9.95 14.27
N ARG A 186 11.94 -9.71 15.07
CA ARG A 186 11.34 -10.77 15.91
C ARG A 186 10.80 -11.92 15.05
N PHE A 187 10.15 -11.63 13.93
CA PHE A 187 9.69 -12.65 12.98
C PHE A 187 10.85 -13.42 12.35
N ALA A 188 11.96 -12.74 12.04
CA ALA A 188 13.17 -13.38 11.54
C ALA A 188 13.76 -14.40 12.52
N ASN A 189 13.67 -14.12 13.82
CA ASN A 189 14.16 -14.98 14.90
C ASN A 189 13.16 -16.09 15.28
N LYS A 190 11.91 -16.03 14.81
CA LYS A 190 10.87 -17.01 15.13
C LYS A 190 10.85 -18.14 14.11
N THR A 191 11.35 -19.30 14.48
CA THR A 191 11.30 -20.52 13.64
C THR A 191 9.86 -21.00 13.47
N LEU A 192 9.48 -21.37 12.25
CA LEU A 192 8.19 -21.99 11.93
C LEU A 192 8.40 -23.32 11.21
N TYR A 193 7.60 -24.32 11.56
CA TYR A 193 7.62 -25.61 10.87
C TYR A 193 6.62 -25.62 9.71
N VAL A 194 7.00 -26.22 8.59
CA VAL A 194 6.18 -26.26 7.36
C VAL A 194 4.78 -26.84 7.61
N GLY A 195 4.68 -27.85 8.50
CA GLY A 195 3.40 -28.45 8.87
C GLY A 195 2.45 -27.47 9.55
N ASP A 196 2.97 -26.66 10.47
CA ASP A 196 2.17 -25.67 11.22
C ASP A 196 1.74 -24.52 10.29
N VAL A 197 2.65 -24.09 9.40
CA VAL A 197 2.32 -23.08 8.37
C VAL A 197 1.23 -23.61 7.45
N LYS A 198 1.32 -24.87 7.00
CA LYS A 198 0.29 -25.50 6.16
C LYS A 198 -1.07 -25.51 6.86
N ALA A 199 -1.12 -26.01 8.09
CA ALA A 199 -2.37 -26.06 8.86
C ALA A 199 -2.97 -24.68 9.08
N MET A 200 -2.15 -23.67 9.38
CA MET A 200 -2.59 -22.29 9.52
C MET A 200 -3.15 -21.75 8.20
N LEU A 201 -2.47 -21.96 7.07
CA LEU A 201 -2.94 -21.48 5.76
C LEU A 201 -4.26 -22.15 5.33
N GLU A 202 -4.42 -23.46 5.60
CA GLU A 202 -5.66 -24.19 5.34
C GLU A 202 -6.82 -23.67 6.20
N SER A 203 -6.56 -23.28 7.44
CA SER A 203 -7.54 -22.67 8.33
C SER A 203 -7.92 -21.24 7.91
N LEU A 204 -6.93 -20.45 7.50
CA LEU A 204 -7.10 -19.03 7.18
C LEU A 204 -7.73 -18.81 5.80
N LEU A 205 -7.35 -19.64 4.82
CA LEU A 205 -7.72 -19.46 3.42
C LEU A 205 -8.83 -20.44 3.05
N LYS A 206 -9.97 -19.91 2.59
CA LYS A 206 -11.17 -20.71 2.27
C LYS A 206 -11.01 -21.66 1.06
N SER A 207 -9.85 -21.66 0.42
CA SER A 207 -9.57 -22.43 -0.80
C SER A 207 -8.27 -23.18 -0.67
N ASP A 208 -8.34 -24.51 -0.72
CA ASP A 208 -7.18 -25.41 -0.67
C ASP A 208 -6.14 -25.05 -1.75
N ARG A 209 -6.62 -24.72 -2.95
CA ARG A 209 -5.75 -24.26 -4.05
C ARG A 209 -4.99 -22.99 -3.72
N VAL A 210 -5.61 -22.03 -3.04
CA VAL A 210 -4.95 -20.80 -2.63
C VAL A 210 -4.00 -21.07 -1.47
N ALA A 211 -4.39 -21.91 -0.52
CA ALA A 211 -3.54 -22.33 0.59
C ALA A 211 -2.27 -23.02 0.10
N GLU A 212 -2.39 -23.96 -0.87
CA GLU A 212 -1.24 -24.64 -1.48
C GLU A 212 -0.30 -23.65 -2.18
N LYS A 213 -0.83 -22.70 -2.94
CA LYS A 213 -0.01 -21.67 -3.59
C LYS A 213 0.71 -20.78 -2.59
N MET A 214 0.03 -20.38 -1.52
CA MET A 214 0.66 -19.61 -0.45
C MET A 214 1.72 -20.41 0.29
N LEU A 215 1.51 -21.70 0.50
CA LEU A 215 2.53 -22.60 1.06
C LEU A 215 3.77 -22.68 0.16
N ASN A 216 3.58 -22.78 -1.16
CA ASN A 216 4.67 -22.76 -2.12
C ASN A 216 5.45 -21.42 -2.07
N LEU A 217 4.76 -20.28 -1.97
CA LEU A 217 5.42 -18.99 -1.77
C LEU A 217 6.21 -18.95 -0.46
N TYR A 218 5.63 -19.44 0.63
CA TYR A 218 6.35 -19.55 1.90
C TYR A 218 7.63 -20.38 1.76
N GLN A 219 7.57 -21.55 1.09
CA GLN A 219 8.73 -22.41 0.89
C GLN A 219 9.80 -21.72 0.03
N GLN A 220 9.42 -20.95 -1.00
CA GLN A 220 10.34 -20.16 -1.81
C GLN A 220 11.03 -19.08 -0.95
N GLU A 221 10.27 -18.31 -0.17
CA GLU A 221 10.82 -17.30 0.73
C GLU A 221 11.71 -17.93 1.82
N ALA A 222 11.27 -19.06 2.38
CA ALA A 222 12.01 -19.78 3.40
C ALA A 222 13.33 -20.41 2.90
N SER A 223 13.43 -20.71 1.61
CA SER A 223 14.68 -21.19 1.01
C SER A 223 15.81 -20.17 1.12
N VAL A 224 15.49 -18.89 1.09
CA VAL A 224 16.42 -17.78 1.20
C VAL A 224 16.55 -17.30 2.66
N ARG A 225 15.42 -17.00 3.32
CA ARG A 225 15.38 -16.34 4.65
C ARG A 225 15.43 -17.29 5.84
N GLY A 226 15.30 -18.60 5.60
CA GLY A 226 15.10 -19.61 6.65
C GLY A 226 13.61 -19.86 6.93
N GLN A 227 13.33 -20.99 7.59
CA GLN A 227 11.96 -21.37 8.00
C GLN A 227 11.55 -20.57 9.23
N ASN A 228 11.07 -19.34 9.02
CA ASN A 228 10.72 -18.42 10.09
C ASN A 228 9.46 -17.61 9.75
N ALA A 229 8.97 -16.85 10.73
CA ALA A 229 7.77 -16.04 10.57
C ALA A 229 7.96 -14.89 9.56
N TRP A 230 9.19 -14.42 9.36
CA TRP A 230 9.47 -13.41 8.35
C TRP A 230 9.33 -13.96 6.93
N ALA A 231 9.75 -15.21 6.67
CA ALA A 231 9.50 -15.85 5.38
C ALA A 231 7.99 -15.98 5.08
N LEU A 232 7.17 -16.29 6.10
CA LEU A 232 5.72 -16.35 5.94
C LEU A 232 5.11 -14.97 5.69
N HIS A 233 5.57 -13.96 6.43
CA HIS A 233 5.20 -12.56 6.18
C HIS A 233 5.59 -12.15 4.75
N SER A 234 6.82 -12.49 4.31
CA SER A 234 7.28 -12.20 2.95
C SER A 234 6.45 -12.92 1.87
N ALA A 235 5.94 -14.11 2.13
CA ALA A 235 5.03 -14.80 1.22
C ALA A 235 3.71 -14.04 1.02
N PHE A 236 3.13 -13.49 2.08
CA PHE A 236 1.92 -12.67 1.97
C PHE A 236 2.17 -11.37 1.21
N THR A 237 3.30 -10.71 1.45
CA THR A 237 3.65 -9.47 0.75
C THR A 237 4.05 -9.71 -0.70
N ASN A 238 4.69 -10.85 -1.00
CA ASN A 238 4.94 -11.30 -2.36
C ASN A 238 3.63 -11.49 -3.14
N TYR A 239 2.64 -12.13 -2.52
CA TYR A 239 1.30 -12.21 -3.11
C TYR A 239 0.71 -10.83 -3.39
N ALA A 240 0.74 -9.92 -2.44
CA ALA A 240 0.18 -8.57 -2.61
C ALA A 240 0.83 -7.83 -3.78
N THR A 241 2.15 -7.97 -3.93
CA THR A 241 2.94 -7.26 -4.94
C THR A 241 2.86 -7.89 -6.33
N TYR A 242 2.90 -9.24 -6.43
CA TYR A 242 3.18 -9.94 -7.70
C TYR A 242 2.14 -10.99 -8.11
N ALA A 243 1.00 -11.11 -7.43
CA ALA A 243 0.05 -12.19 -7.69
C ALA A 243 -0.46 -12.25 -9.15
N ASP A 244 -0.54 -11.13 -9.83
CA ASP A 244 -0.96 -11.02 -11.24
C ASP A 244 0.19 -11.18 -12.24
N GLU A 245 1.45 -11.07 -11.78
CA GLU A 245 2.62 -11.06 -12.67
C GLU A 245 3.38 -12.39 -12.67
N ARG A 246 3.63 -12.99 -11.51
CA ARG A 246 4.62 -14.07 -11.38
C ARG A 246 4.11 -15.36 -10.73
N ASN A 247 3.09 -15.29 -9.90
CA ASN A 247 2.83 -16.35 -8.92
C ASN A 247 1.70 -17.32 -9.29
N GLY A 248 1.24 -17.27 -10.54
CA GLY A 248 0.27 -18.23 -11.04
C GLY A 248 -1.07 -18.28 -10.28
N PHE A 249 -1.42 -17.23 -9.53
CA PHE A 249 -2.71 -17.15 -8.83
C PHE A 249 -3.89 -17.03 -9.81
N GLY A 250 -3.60 -16.86 -11.11
CA GLY A 250 -4.63 -16.77 -12.14
C GLY A 250 -5.49 -15.51 -12.02
N LEU A 251 -4.95 -14.48 -11.38
CA LEU A 251 -5.59 -13.17 -11.36
C LEU A 251 -5.58 -12.66 -12.80
N ARG A 252 -6.75 -12.26 -13.29
CA ARG A 252 -6.87 -11.67 -14.63
C ARG A 252 -6.05 -10.38 -14.64
N ASN A 253 -5.34 -10.15 -15.72
CA ASN A 253 -4.71 -8.88 -15.98
C ASN A 253 -5.78 -7.80 -15.88
N THR A 254 -5.74 -7.07 -14.78
CA THR A 254 -6.59 -5.92 -14.57
C THR A 254 -5.97 -4.80 -15.40
N GLY A 255 -6.64 -4.36 -16.45
CA GLY A 255 -6.15 -3.29 -17.32
C GLY A 255 -5.70 -2.07 -16.52
N LYS A 256 -4.98 -1.16 -17.15
CA LYS A 256 -4.43 0.05 -16.52
C LYS A 256 -5.43 0.81 -15.63
N ASP A 257 -6.71 0.81 -16.05
CA ASP A 257 -7.80 1.50 -15.33
C ASP A 257 -8.23 0.87 -13.99
N THR A 258 -7.69 -0.29 -13.63
CA THR A 258 -8.05 -0.97 -12.37
C THR A 258 -6.85 -1.25 -11.48
N GLN A 259 -5.65 -0.88 -11.88
CA GLN A 259 -4.40 -1.22 -11.16
C GLN A 259 -4.40 -0.75 -9.70
N ALA A 260 -4.77 0.51 -9.45
CA ALA A 260 -4.81 1.07 -8.10
C ALA A 260 -5.77 0.29 -7.20
N ILE A 261 -6.97 -0.04 -7.70
CA ILE A 261 -7.98 -0.79 -6.94
C ILE A 261 -7.48 -2.19 -6.63
N THR A 262 -6.90 -2.87 -7.62
CA THR A 262 -6.49 -4.27 -7.48
C THR A 262 -5.31 -4.41 -6.54
N MET A 263 -4.29 -3.57 -6.68
CA MET A 263 -3.13 -3.55 -5.80
C MET A 263 -3.55 -3.22 -4.38
N PHE A 264 -4.35 -2.18 -4.20
CA PHE A 264 -4.86 -1.78 -2.90
C PHE A 264 -5.64 -2.89 -2.19
N ARG A 265 -6.51 -3.61 -2.92
CA ARG A 265 -7.27 -4.75 -2.35
C ARG A 265 -6.36 -5.89 -1.92
N ARG A 266 -5.33 -6.22 -2.69
CA ARG A 266 -4.36 -7.27 -2.34
C ARG A 266 -3.53 -6.90 -1.11
N GLU A 267 -3.06 -5.66 -1.04
CA GLU A 267 -2.34 -5.13 0.12
C GLU A 267 -3.22 -5.25 1.38
N ASN A 268 -4.47 -4.80 1.33
CA ASN A 268 -5.41 -4.95 2.43
C ASN A 268 -5.67 -6.41 2.81
N GLN A 269 -5.76 -7.30 1.83
CA GLN A 269 -5.99 -8.72 2.09
C GLN A 269 -4.80 -9.38 2.76
N ALA A 270 -3.58 -9.14 2.26
CA ALA A 270 -2.36 -9.62 2.89
C ALA A 270 -2.26 -9.17 4.35
N ALA A 271 -2.59 -7.94 4.55
CA ALA A 271 -2.64 -7.34 5.87
C ALA A 271 -3.69 -7.95 6.81
N GLN A 272 -4.89 -8.22 6.32
CA GLN A 272 -5.91 -8.94 7.09
C GLN A 272 -5.42 -10.33 7.50
N TRP A 273 -4.70 -11.05 6.61
CA TRP A 273 -4.12 -12.34 6.93
C TRP A 273 -3.06 -12.23 8.03
N MET A 274 -2.18 -11.24 7.97
CA MET A 274 -1.16 -10.98 9.00
C MET A 274 -1.77 -10.51 10.33
N ASN A 275 -2.99 -9.96 10.32
CA ASN A 275 -3.74 -9.58 11.50
C ASN A 275 -4.68 -10.67 12.01
N SER A 276 -4.83 -11.76 11.28
CA SER A 276 -5.70 -12.87 11.68
C SER A 276 -5.26 -13.50 13.01
N ARG A 277 -6.22 -14.12 13.68
CA ARG A 277 -5.96 -14.87 14.90
C ARG A 277 -4.99 -16.02 14.63
N GLU A 278 -5.20 -16.73 13.54
CA GLU A 278 -4.40 -17.89 13.11
C GLU A 278 -2.93 -17.53 12.94
N PHE A 279 -2.65 -16.41 12.25
CA PHE A 279 -1.28 -15.93 12.08
C PHE A 279 -0.66 -15.49 13.43
N LYS A 280 -1.40 -14.70 14.21
CA LYS A 280 -0.91 -14.20 15.51
C LYS A 280 -0.61 -15.33 16.48
N GLU A 281 -1.47 -16.36 16.57
CA GLU A 281 -1.21 -17.55 17.38
C GLU A 281 0.02 -18.31 16.93
N LEU A 282 0.20 -18.49 15.61
CA LEU A 282 1.36 -19.19 15.06
C LEU A 282 2.69 -18.48 15.37
N VAL A 283 2.73 -17.16 15.26
CA VAL A 283 3.96 -16.38 15.50
C VAL A 283 4.23 -16.13 16.99
N ALA A 284 3.23 -16.24 17.85
CA ALA A 284 3.37 -16.11 19.31
C ALA A 284 3.79 -17.43 19.97
N ALA A 285 3.36 -18.57 19.44
CA ALA A 285 3.71 -19.90 19.95
C ALA A 285 5.20 -20.21 19.77
#